data_3ac9c2f444d3c5729f3a6147ec73e4c6
#
_entry.id   3ac9c2f444d3c5729f3a6147ec73e4c6
#
_cell.length_a   1.000
_cell.length_b   1.000
_cell.length_c   1.000
_cell.angle_alpha   90.00
_cell.angle_beta   90.00
_cell.angle_gamma   90.00
#
_symmetry.space_group_name_H-M   'P 1'
#
loop_
_entity.id
_entity.type
_entity.pdbx_description
1 polymer ?
#
loop_
_entity_poly.entity_id
_entity_poly.type
_entity_poly.pdbx_seq_one_letter_code
_entity_poly.pdbx_strand_id
1 'polypeptide(L)'
;EQIKLSSGMEDQVTYKDIMMIEHTIPSKDVWKLTEPVVDKMTTEVAAKIKELNGDKSVSAAFIVGGGGKIHGYTEMLAKKLDLPAERVALRGEEVLQEVTFLQTEIQKDPLLVTPIGICLNYYDQRNSFIMVRFNGERIKLYDNNKLTIVDAALQAGFPNEELFPKRGRELNFTVNGTPRIVRGELGESAEIYMN
;
A
#
# COMPACT_ATOMS: atom_id res chain seq x y z
N GLU A 1 -3.93 13.78 19.35
CA GLU A 1 -2.75 13.10 18.75
C GLU A 1 -1.57 13.10 19.74
N GLN A 2 -1.19 14.25 20.34
CA GLN A 2 -0.09 14.31 21.33
C GLN A 2 -0.35 13.39 22.52
N ILE A 3 -1.55 13.42 23.11
CA ILE A 3 -1.94 12.54 24.22
C ILE A 3 -1.81 11.07 23.83
N LYS A 4 -2.25 10.70 22.66
CA LYS A 4 -2.18 9.33 22.14
C LYS A 4 -0.75 8.85 21.98
N LEU A 5 0.14 9.68 21.46
CA LEU A 5 1.55 9.33 21.24
C LEU A 5 2.31 9.26 22.56
N SER A 6 2.11 10.24 23.47
CA SER A 6 2.78 10.28 24.76
C SER A 6 2.34 9.15 25.69
N SER A 7 1.06 8.74 25.64
CA SER A 7 0.53 7.67 26.50
C SER A 7 1.16 6.29 26.24
N GLY A 8 1.81 6.09 25.08
CA GLY A 8 2.54 4.87 24.78
C GLY A 8 3.93 4.78 25.40
N MET A 9 4.48 5.89 25.89
CA MET A 9 5.87 6.02 26.36
C MET A 9 5.99 6.32 27.84
N GLU A 10 4.98 6.96 28.45
CA GLU A 10 5.03 7.48 29.82
C GLU A 10 3.86 6.95 30.64
N ASP A 11 4.06 6.83 31.96
CA ASP A 11 3.01 6.42 32.91
C ASP A 11 1.90 7.47 33.05
N GLN A 12 2.22 8.72 32.79
CA GLN A 12 1.30 9.85 32.85
C GLN A 12 1.44 10.75 31.64
N VAL A 13 0.33 11.32 31.19
CA VAL A 13 0.28 12.27 30.09
C VAL A 13 -0.18 13.62 30.57
N THR A 14 0.61 14.65 30.30
CA THR A 14 0.26 16.04 30.57
C THR A 14 -0.19 16.72 29.29
N TYR A 15 -1.33 17.40 29.33
CA TYR A 15 -1.88 18.15 28.19
C TYR A 15 -2.52 19.46 28.67
N LYS A 16 -2.66 20.41 27.75
CA LYS A 16 -3.40 21.67 28.01
C LYS A 16 -4.76 21.58 27.33
N ASP A 17 -5.78 21.99 28.10
CA ASP A 17 -7.14 22.12 27.58
C ASP A 17 -7.30 23.38 26.71
N ILE A 18 -8.53 23.63 26.26
CA ILE A 18 -8.88 24.82 25.45
C ILE A 18 -8.69 26.14 26.20
N MET A 19 -8.65 26.09 27.52
CA MET A 19 -8.40 27.24 28.39
C MET A 19 -6.92 27.40 28.74
N MET A 20 -6.04 26.60 28.15
CA MET A 20 -4.60 26.54 28.42
C MET A 20 -4.25 26.06 29.85
N ILE A 21 -5.22 25.44 30.55
CA ILE A 21 -5.00 24.83 31.85
C ILE A 21 -4.34 23.47 31.66
N GLU A 22 -3.28 23.22 32.42
CA GLU A 22 -2.55 21.98 32.39
C GLU A 22 -3.24 20.89 33.20
N HIS A 23 -3.41 19.72 32.59
CA HIS A 23 -3.98 18.52 33.18
C HIS A 23 -3.01 17.37 33.04
N THR A 24 -2.93 16.53 34.07
CA THR A 24 -2.16 15.28 34.06
C THR A 24 -3.09 14.12 34.33
N ILE A 25 -3.05 13.12 33.44
CA ILE A 25 -3.86 11.91 33.52
C ILE A 25 -2.95 10.67 33.41
N PRO A 26 -3.29 9.58 34.13
CA PRO A 26 -2.59 8.31 33.96
C PRO A 26 -2.75 7.76 32.54
N SER A 27 -1.68 7.28 31.93
CA SER A 27 -1.73 6.66 30.58
C SER A 27 -2.72 5.49 30.51
N LYS A 28 -2.87 4.74 31.59
CA LYS A 28 -3.83 3.64 31.71
C LYS A 28 -5.29 4.08 31.48
N ASP A 29 -5.64 5.31 31.87
CA ASP A 29 -7.01 5.81 31.64
C ASP A 29 -7.23 6.16 30.17
N VAL A 30 -6.20 6.66 29.49
CA VAL A 30 -6.22 6.85 28.04
C VAL A 30 -6.39 5.51 27.32
N TRP A 31 -5.65 4.48 27.74
CA TRP A 31 -5.72 3.14 27.14
C TRP A 31 -7.11 2.51 27.28
N LYS A 32 -7.73 2.61 28.46
CA LYS A 32 -9.11 2.14 28.68
C LYS A 32 -10.11 2.80 27.74
N LEU A 33 -9.95 4.10 27.47
CA LEU A 33 -10.82 4.83 26.57
C LEU A 33 -10.61 4.45 25.10
N THR A 34 -9.38 4.13 24.72
CA THR A 34 -9.02 3.79 23.33
C THR A 34 -9.22 2.31 23.01
N GLU A 35 -9.17 1.42 24.00
CA GLU A 35 -9.24 -0.03 23.83
C GLU A 35 -10.42 -0.51 22.95
N PRO A 36 -11.67 -0.05 23.15
CA PRO A 36 -12.80 -0.48 22.32
C PRO A 36 -12.63 -0.08 20.85
N VAL A 37 -12.01 1.08 20.60
CA VAL A 37 -11.75 1.57 19.25
C VAL A 37 -10.64 0.73 18.59
N VAL A 38 -9.58 0.45 19.36
CA VAL A 38 -8.47 -0.41 18.88
C VAL A 38 -8.96 -1.82 18.58
N ASP A 39 -9.83 -2.38 19.43
CA ASP A 39 -10.43 -3.70 19.19
C ASP A 39 -11.25 -3.72 17.89
N LYS A 40 -12.08 -2.71 17.66
CA LYS A 40 -12.86 -2.59 16.43
C LYS A 40 -11.93 -2.45 15.21
N MET A 41 -10.97 -1.54 15.26
CA MET A 41 -10.01 -1.32 14.16
C MET A 41 -9.25 -2.60 13.81
N THR A 42 -8.70 -3.27 14.82
CA THR A 42 -7.92 -4.51 14.60
C THR A 42 -8.79 -5.65 14.10
N THR A 43 -10.07 -5.70 14.47
CA THR A 43 -11.02 -6.68 13.95
C THR A 43 -11.27 -6.46 12.46
N GLU A 44 -11.56 -5.23 12.05
CA GLU A 44 -11.81 -4.88 10.65
C GLU A 44 -10.55 -5.08 9.80
N VAL A 45 -9.39 -4.69 10.30
CA VAL A 45 -8.10 -4.87 9.60
C VAL A 45 -7.76 -6.36 9.46
N ALA A 46 -7.92 -7.16 10.50
CA ALA A 46 -7.67 -8.60 10.44
C ALA A 46 -8.60 -9.31 9.44
N ALA A 47 -9.88 -8.94 9.42
CA ALA A 47 -10.84 -9.45 8.45
C ALA A 47 -10.40 -9.12 7.02
N LYS A 48 -9.98 -7.86 6.77
CA LYS A 48 -9.53 -7.43 5.46
C LYS A 48 -8.21 -8.10 5.02
N ILE A 49 -7.28 -8.31 5.95
CA ILE A 49 -6.05 -9.06 5.66
C ILE A 49 -6.37 -10.50 5.23
N LYS A 50 -7.26 -11.19 5.95
CA LYS A 50 -7.69 -12.55 5.60
C LYS A 50 -8.35 -12.59 4.23
N GLU A 51 -9.31 -11.71 3.98
CA GLU A 51 -9.98 -11.58 2.67
C GLU A 51 -8.98 -11.41 1.52
N LEU A 52 -8.04 -10.45 1.65
CA LEU A 52 -7.04 -10.17 0.62
C LEU A 52 -6.03 -11.32 0.44
N ASN A 53 -5.85 -12.14 1.45
CA ASN A 53 -4.97 -13.32 1.39
C ASN A 53 -5.73 -14.61 0.97
N GLY A 54 -6.94 -14.47 0.42
CA GLY A 54 -7.76 -15.61 -0.03
C GLY A 54 -8.18 -16.52 1.12
N ASP A 55 -8.55 -15.94 2.25
CA ASP A 55 -8.95 -16.58 3.51
C ASP A 55 -7.88 -17.51 4.12
N LYS A 56 -6.63 -17.40 3.66
CA LYS A 56 -5.49 -18.12 4.22
C LYS A 56 -4.84 -17.32 5.35
N SER A 57 -4.23 -18.03 6.29
CA SER A 57 -3.41 -17.42 7.32
C SER A 57 -2.17 -16.74 6.73
N VAL A 58 -1.80 -15.61 7.31
CA VAL A 58 -0.56 -14.89 6.96
C VAL A 58 0.58 -15.32 7.88
N SER A 59 1.82 -15.19 7.41
CA SER A 59 3.00 -15.57 8.19
C SER A 59 3.51 -14.47 9.12
N ALA A 60 3.25 -13.21 8.76
CA ALA A 60 3.60 -12.02 9.53
C ALA A 60 2.79 -10.82 9.03
N ALA A 61 2.68 -9.78 9.85
CA ALA A 61 2.10 -8.50 9.48
C ALA A 61 3.03 -7.36 9.90
N PHE A 62 3.33 -6.45 8.97
CA PHE A 62 4.12 -5.27 9.24
C PHE A 62 3.24 -4.04 9.16
N ILE A 63 3.27 -3.25 10.21
CA ILE A 63 2.47 -2.04 10.36
C ILE A 63 3.38 -0.84 10.16
N VAL A 64 2.92 0.14 9.40
CA VAL A 64 3.60 1.42 9.20
C VAL A 64 2.64 2.57 9.49
N GLY A 65 3.19 3.73 9.78
CA GLY A 65 2.40 4.94 10.06
C GLY A 65 1.96 5.08 11.52
N GLY A 66 1.43 6.25 11.84
CA GLY A 66 1.13 6.65 13.21
C GLY A 66 0.02 5.86 13.90
N GLY A 67 -0.92 5.27 13.14
CA GLY A 67 -2.00 4.45 13.69
C GLY A 67 -1.49 3.23 14.46
N GLY A 68 -0.40 2.62 13.99
CA GLY A 68 0.22 1.47 14.65
C GLY A 68 0.85 1.76 16.00
N LYS A 69 1.09 3.04 16.34
CA LYS A 69 1.61 3.47 17.64
C LYS A 69 0.59 3.49 18.76
N ILE A 70 -0.68 3.23 18.48
CA ILE A 70 -1.70 3.17 19.53
C ILE A 70 -1.37 1.98 20.43
N HIS A 71 -1.39 2.21 21.74
CA HIS A 71 -1.13 1.17 22.74
C HIS A 71 -2.02 -0.06 22.51
N GLY A 72 -1.42 -1.25 22.52
CA GLY A 72 -2.12 -2.52 22.35
C GLY A 72 -2.52 -2.89 20.92
N TYR A 73 -2.24 -2.03 19.92
CA TYR A 73 -2.67 -2.27 18.54
C TYR A 73 -2.02 -3.52 17.93
N THR A 74 -0.70 -3.66 18.06
CA THR A 74 0.07 -4.79 17.51
C THR A 74 -0.33 -6.10 18.16
N GLU A 75 -0.48 -6.12 19.47
CA GLU A 75 -0.87 -7.28 20.25
C GLU A 75 -2.30 -7.73 19.94
N MET A 76 -3.24 -6.77 19.83
CA MET A 76 -4.61 -7.09 19.45
C MET A 76 -4.70 -7.61 18.02
N LEU A 77 -3.98 -7.00 17.08
CA LEU A 77 -3.94 -7.47 15.70
C LEU A 77 -3.35 -8.88 15.60
N ALA A 78 -2.27 -9.17 16.34
CA ALA A 78 -1.68 -10.49 16.39
C ALA A 78 -2.69 -11.56 16.84
N LYS A 79 -3.44 -11.28 17.90
CA LYS A 79 -4.51 -12.16 18.40
C LYS A 79 -5.61 -12.40 17.35
N LYS A 80 -6.03 -11.35 16.62
CA LYS A 80 -7.10 -11.47 15.59
C LYS A 80 -6.62 -12.23 14.34
N LEU A 81 -5.32 -12.19 14.06
CA LEU A 81 -4.69 -12.93 12.95
C LEU A 81 -4.23 -14.34 13.35
N ASP A 82 -4.35 -14.68 14.62
CA ASP A 82 -3.83 -15.94 15.17
C ASP A 82 -2.32 -16.11 14.97
N LEU A 83 -1.59 -15.01 15.21
CA LEU A 83 -0.14 -14.94 15.08
C LEU A 83 0.53 -14.75 16.44
N PRO A 84 1.75 -15.27 16.63
CA PRO A 84 2.61 -14.85 17.73
C PRO A 84 2.86 -13.34 17.71
N ALA A 85 2.97 -12.70 18.87
CA ALA A 85 3.12 -11.23 18.97
C ALA A 85 4.33 -10.71 18.19
N GLU A 86 5.44 -11.47 18.17
CA GLU A 86 6.67 -11.13 17.44
C GLU A 86 6.54 -11.18 15.91
N ARG A 87 5.43 -11.73 15.41
CA ARG A 87 5.12 -11.76 13.97
C ARG A 87 4.29 -10.56 13.50
N VAL A 88 3.89 -9.70 14.43
CA VAL A 88 3.19 -8.45 14.12
C VAL A 88 4.01 -7.29 14.68
N ALA A 89 4.67 -6.54 13.81
CA ALA A 89 5.62 -5.51 14.21
C ALA A 89 5.31 -4.16 13.56
N LEU A 90 5.41 -3.11 14.38
CA LEU A 90 5.44 -1.73 13.88
C LEU A 90 6.83 -1.47 13.30
N ARG A 91 6.88 -1.08 12.02
CA ARG A 91 8.11 -0.78 11.30
C ARG A 91 8.36 0.73 11.24
N GLY A 92 9.58 1.12 11.48
CA GLY A 92 9.95 2.53 11.55
C GLY A 92 11.40 2.78 11.16
N GLU A 93 12.24 2.98 12.15
CA GLU A 93 13.64 3.38 11.94
C GLU A 93 14.42 2.39 11.05
N GLU A 94 14.21 1.09 11.25
CA GLU A 94 14.91 0.04 10.53
C GLU A 94 14.63 0.00 9.03
N VAL A 95 13.44 0.43 8.60
CA VAL A 95 13.09 0.50 7.16
C VAL A 95 13.52 1.82 6.52
N LEU A 96 13.96 2.77 7.34
CA LEU A 96 14.47 4.08 6.89
C LEU A 96 16.02 4.18 6.98
N GLN A 97 16.71 3.06 7.15
CA GLN A 97 18.18 3.06 7.33
C GLN A 97 18.93 3.70 6.15
N GLU A 98 18.48 3.43 4.92
CA GLU A 98 19.09 3.96 3.70
C GLU A 98 18.67 5.41 3.41
N VAL A 99 17.72 5.96 4.17
CA VAL A 99 17.26 7.34 4.01
C VAL A 99 18.15 8.28 4.82
N THR A 100 18.82 9.22 4.16
CA THR A 100 19.61 10.25 4.81
C THR A 100 18.75 11.48 5.07
N PHE A 101 18.61 11.83 6.35
CA PHE A 101 17.94 13.06 6.78
C PHE A 101 18.94 14.18 6.83
N LEU A 102 18.73 15.24 6.04
CA LEU A 102 19.60 16.42 6.03
C LEU A 102 19.38 17.32 7.27
N GLN A 103 18.21 17.22 7.88
CA GLN A 103 17.87 17.93 9.11
C GLN A 103 18.06 17.00 10.31
N THR A 104 18.96 17.37 11.20
CA THR A 104 19.34 16.57 12.39
C THR A 104 18.25 16.48 13.45
N GLU A 105 17.28 17.40 13.43
CA GLU A 105 16.18 17.47 14.38
C GLU A 105 15.05 16.45 14.07
N ILE A 106 15.02 15.91 12.84
CA ILE A 106 13.99 14.94 12.42
C ILE A 106 14.47 13.53 12.78
N GLN A 107 13.74 12.90 13.67
CA GLN A 107 13.97 11.49 14.01
C GLN A 107 13.31 10.55 13.00
N LYS A 108 13.95 9.42 12.73
CA LYS A 108 13.39 8.35 11.91
C LYS A 108 12.22 7.70 12.67
N ASP A 109 11.02 7.84 12.15
CA ASP A 109 9.77 7.49 12.82
C ASP A 109 8.85 6.72 11.87
N PRO A 110 8.07 5.73 12.34
CA PRO A 110 7.04 5.04 11.54
C PRO A 110 6.10 5.97 10.77
N LEU A 111 5.84 7.19 11.27
CA LEU A 111 5.05 8.22 10.58
C LEU A 111 5.64 8.63 9.22
N LEU A 112 6.97 8.56 9.06
CA LEU A 112 7.68 9.00 7.87
C LEU A 112 7.78 7.90 6.80
N VAL A 113 7.55 6.63 7.15
CA VAL A 113 7.68 5.51 6.22
C VAL A 113 6.73 5.67 5.03
N THR A 114 5.47 5.96 5.29
CA THR A 114 4.48 6.11 4.21
C THR A 114 4.75 7.33 3.31
N PRO A 115 4.96 8.57 3.82
CA PRO A 115 5.23 9.71 2.95
C PRO A 115 6.55 9.56 2.17
N ILE A 116 7.60 9.00 2.78
CA ILE A 116 8.85 8.72 2.08
C ILE A 116 8.64 7.66 0.99
N GLY A 117 7.91 6.58 1.29
CA GLY A 117 7.57 5.56 0.31
C GLY A 117 6.76 6.09 -0.87
N ILE A 118 5.83 7.03 -0.64
CA ILE A 118 5.09 7.70 -1.71
C ILE A 118 6.04 8.52 -2.58
N CYS A 119 6.98 9.27 -1.97
CA CYS A 119 7.96 10.05 -2.73
C CYS A 119 8.88 9.14 -3.56
N LEU A 120 9.43 8.08 -2.98
CA LEU A 120 10.27 7.13 -3.70
C LEU A 120 9.50 6.48 -4.86
N ASN A 121 8.29 6.01 -4.60
CA ASN A 121 7.45 5.43 -5.64
C ASN A 121 7.15 6.44 -6.78
N TYR A 122 6.96 7.72 -6.46
CA TYR A 122 6.79 8.75 -7.49
C TYR A 122 8.02 8.90 -8.39
N TYR A 123 9.22 8.87 -7.81
CA TYR A 123 10.47 8.97 -8.58
C TYR A 123 10.74 7.69 -9.36
N ASP A 124 10.52 6.53 -8.77
CA ASP A 124 10.69 5.24 -9.44
C ASP A 124 9.67 5.06 -10.58
N GLN A 125 8.43 5.48 -10.37
CA GLN A 125 7.36 5.35 -11.37
C GLN A 125 7.48 6.31 -12.55
N ARG A 126 8.34 7.33 -12.51
CA ARG A 126 8.60 8.15 -13.71
C ARG A 126 9.12 7.33 -14.88
N ASN A 127 9.75 6.20 -14.59
CA ASN A 127 10.27 5.25 -15.59
C ASN A 127 9.47 3.94 -15.67
N SER A 128 8.42 3.79 -14.85
CA SER A 128 7.69 2.52 -14.70
C SER A 128 6.31 2.52 -15.33
N PHE A 129 5.91 3.62 -15.98
CA PHE A 129 4.65 3.66 -16.73
C PHE A 129 4.90 4.17 -18.14
N ILE A 130 4.35 3.47 -19.10
CA ILE A 130 4.23 3.93 -20.48
C ILE A 130 2.78 4.27 -20.79
N MET A 131 2.61 5.24 -21.69
CA MET A 131 1.32 5.59 -22.26
C MET A 131 1.23 4.98 -23.65
N VAL A 132 0.21 4.17 -23.85
CA VAL A 132 -0.12 3.61 -25.17
C VAL A 132 -1.52 4.03 -25.59
N ARG A 133 -1.82 3.92 -26.88
CA ARG A 133 -3.18 4.03 -27.40
C ARG A 133 -3.68 2.68 -27.82
N PHE A 134 -4.83 2.26 -27.30
CA PHE A 134 -5.48 1.02 -27.71
C PHE A 134 -6.85 1.37 -28.32
N ASN A 135 -7.05 1.06 -29.59
CA ASN A 135 -8.24 1.45 -30.38
C ASN A 135 -8.59 2.95 -30.23
N GLY A 136 -7.56 3.81 -30.17
CA GLY A 136 -7.71 5.26 -30.03
C GLY A 136 -7.79 5.78 -28.58
N GLU A 137 -8.06 4.94 -27.59
CA GLU A 137 -8.10 5.30 -26.17
C GLU A 137 -6.70 5.29 -25.55
N ARG A 138 -6.43 6.32 -24.71
CA ARG A 138 -5.17 6.38 -23.97
C ARG A 138 -5.23 5.47 -22.75
N ILE A 139 -4.29 4.55 -22.65
CA ILE A 139 -4.13 3.66 -21.49
C ILE A 139 -2.75 3.85 -20.89
N LYS A 140 -2.71 3.79 -19.56
CA LYS A 140 -1.48 3.83 -18.77
C LYS A 140 -1.14 2.40 -18.34
N LEU A 141 0.04 1.90 -18.74
CA LEU A 141 0.53 0.58 -18.41
C LEU A 141 1.73 0.68 -17.49
N TYR A 142 1.81 -0.23 -16.51
CA TYR A 142 3.02 -0.39 -15.71
C TYR A 142 4.09 -1.09 -16.53
N ASP A 143 5.21 -0.42 -16.75
CA ASP A 143 6.33 -0.97 -17.52
C ASP A 143 7.18 -1.90 -16.64
N ASN A 144 7.09 -3.17 -16.93
CA ASN A 144 7.91 -4.22 -16.33
C ASN A 144 9.05 -4.66 -17.28
N ASN A 145 9.37 -3.86 -18.31
CA ASN A 145 10.32 -4.14 -19.39
C ASN A 145 9.95 -5.36 -20.25
N LYS A 146 8.70 -5.86 -20.17
CA LYS A 146 8.19 -7.01 -20.93
C LYS A 146 6.72 -6.84 -21.32
N LEU A 147 6.28 -5.58 -21.48
CA LEU A 147 4.91 -5.29 -21.84
C LEU A 147 4.58 -5.84 -23.24
N THR A 148 3.40 -6.42 -23.34
CA THR A 148 2.87 -7.01 -24.55
C THR A 148 1.51 -6.41 -24.92
N ILE A 149 1.03 -6.69 -26.13
CA ILE A 149 -0.32 -6.31 -26.59
C ILE A 149 -1.39 -6.90 -25.65
N VAL A 150 -1.16 -8.08 -25.06
CA VAL A 150 -2.07 -8.68 -24.07
C VAL A 150 -2.26 -7.77 -22.88
N ASP A 151 -1.18 -7.21 -22.34
CA ASP A 151 -1.24 -6.34 -21.17
C ASP A 151 -2.06 -5.08 -21.46
N ALA A 152 -1.88 -4.50 -22.66
CA ALA A 152 -2.67 -3.36 -23.09
C ALA A 152 -4.14 -3.70 -23.27
N ALA A 153 -4.46 -4.83 -23.89
CA ALA A 153 -5.82 -5.27 -24.14
C ALA A 153 -6.56 -5.58 -22.83
N LEU A 154 -5.92 -6.28 -21.89
CA LEU A 154 -6.49 -6.55 -20.56
C LEU A 154 -6.75 -5.25 -19.78
N GLN A 155 -5.82 -4.29 -19.83
CA GLN A 155 -6.00 -2.98 -19.21
C GLN A 155 -7.11 -2.16 -19.87
N ALA A 156 -7.36 -2.36 -21.17
CA ALA A 156 -8.47 -1.78 -21.90
C ALA A 156 -9.83 -2.49 -21.63
N GLY A 157 -9.83 -3.52 -20.77
CA GLY A 157 -11.03 -4.24 -20.39
C GLY A 157 -11.43 -5.40 -21.29
N PHE A 158 -10.57 -5.84 -22.20
CA PHE A 158 -10.85 -7.02 -23.01
C PHE A 158 -10.71 -8.32 -22.19
N PRO A 159 -11.72 -9.21 -22.22
CA PRO A 159 -11.65 -10.49 -21.53
C PRO A 159 -10.53 -11.37 -22.11
N ASN A 160 -9.83 -12.08 -21.23
CA ASN A 160 -8.73 -12.97 -21.64
C ASN A 160 -9.19 -14.04 -22.65
N GLU A 161 -10.45 -14.48 -22.57
CA GLU A 161 -11.05 -15.47 -23.47
C GLU A 161 -11.19 -14.96 -24.91
N GLU A 162 -11.37 -13.65 -25.08
CA GLU A 162 -11.44 -13.01 -26.39
C GLU A 162 -10.06 -12.83 -27.03
N LEU A 163 -9.02 -12.67 -26.20
CA LEU A 163 -7.65 -12.50 -26.66
C LEU A 163 -7.01 -13.80 -27.15
N PHE A 164 -7.54 -14.94 -26.71
CA PHE A 164 -7.07 -16.29 -27.11
C PHE A 164 -8.25 -17.12 -27.59
N PRO A 165 -8.85 -16.77 -28.75
CA PRO A 165 -10.03 -17.48 -29.23
C PRO A 165 -9.73 -18.95 -29.55
N LYS A 166 -10.71 -19.80 -29.26
CA LYS A 166 -10.68 -21.21 -29.67
C LYS A 166 -10.62 -21.31 -31.21
N ARG A 167 -10.00 -22.39 -31.70
CA ARG A 167 -9.74 -22.68 -33.15
C ARG A 167 -10.73 -22.02 -34.11
N GLY A 168 -10.20 -21.24 -35.06
CA GLY A 168 -10.93 -20.70 -36.20
C GLY A 168 -11.20 -19.19 -36.19
N ARG A 169 -10.81 -18.47 -35.14
CA ARG A 169 -10.78 -16.99 -35.10
C ARG A 169 -9.33 -16.54 -34.94
N GLU A 170 -8.81 -15.80 -35.87
CA GLU A 170 -7.54 -15.09 -35.72
C GLU A 170 -7.83 -13.64 -35.36
N LEU A 171 -7.22 -13.16 -34.28
CA LEU A 171 -7.21 -11.75 -33.93
C LEU A 171 -5.99 -11.11 -34.57
N ASN A 172 -6.22 -10.06 -35.36
CA ASN A 172 -5.19 -9.29 -35.99
C ASN A 172 -4.95 -8.01 -35.20
N PHE A 173 -3.70 -7.77 -34.82
CA PHE A 173 -3.26 -6.55 -34.17
C PHE A 173 -2.31 -5.81 -35.08
N THR A 174 -2.39 -4.46 -35.03
CA THR A 174 -1.37 -3.60 -35.59
C THR A 174 -0.77 -2.73 -34.50
N VAL A 175 0.53 -2.58 -34.49
CA VAL A 175 1.24 -1.65 -33.61
C VAL A 175 1.96 -0.65 -34.51
N ASN A 176 1.62 0.61 -34.40
CA ASN A 176 2.12 1.68 -35.27
C ASN A 176 1.96 1.33 -36.77
N GLY A 177 0.81 0.79 -37.13
CA GLY A 177 0.48 0.37 -38.49
C GLY A 177 1.14 -0.93 -38.97
N THR A 178 1.96 -1.58 -38.15
CA THR A 178 2.64 -2.84 -38.52
C THR A 178 1.91 -4.02 -37.87
N PRO A 179 1.57 -5.08 -38.63
CA PRO A 179 0.94 -6.28 -38.07
C PRO A 179 1.83 -6.95 -37.00
N ARG A 180 1.19 -7.33 -35.88
CA ARG A 180 1.86 -7.99 -34.75
C ARG A 180 0.99 -9.10 -34.18
N ILE A 181 1.63 -10.06 -33.54
CA ILE A 181 0.95 -11.11 -32.78
C ILE A 181 0.57 -10.60 -31.40
N VAL A 182 -0.43 -11.17 -30.79
CA VAL A 182 -0.97 -10.76 -29.46
C VAL A 182 0.09 -10.69 -28.36
N ARG A 183 1.15 -11.48 -28.43
CA ARG A 183 2.30 -11.47 -27.51
C ARG A 183 3.47 -10.61 -27.99
N GLY A 184 3.25 -9.74 -28.97
CA GLY A 184 4.27 -8.80 -29.44
C GLY A 184 4.63 -7.79 -28.35
N GLU A 185 5.90 -7.48 -28.23
CA GLU A 185 6.40 -6.48 -27.28
C GLU A 185 5.91 -5.07 -27.63
N LEU A 186 5.63 -4.28 -26.60
CA LEU A 186 5.22 -2.89 -26.70
C LEU A 186 6.36 -1.96 -26.29
N GLY A 187 6.53 -0.90 -27.05
CA GLY A 187 7.37 0.22 -26.71
C GLY A 187 6.56 1.43 -26.22
N GLU A 188 7.28 2.45 -25.78
CA GLU A 188 6.70 3.73 -25.36
C GLU A 188 5.92 4.39 -26.52
N SER A 189 4.78 4.98 -26.20
CA SER A 189 3.89 5.64 -27.17
C SER A 189 3.34 4.75 -28.30
N ALA A 190 3.25 3.44 -28.09
CA ALA A 190 2.68 2.53 -29.09
C ALA A 190 1.20 2.83 -29.38
N GLU A 191 0.84 2.81 -30.65
CA GLU A 191 -0.57 2.85 -31.11
C GLU A 191 -0.99 1.46 -31.55
N ILE A 192 -1.99 0.89 -30.87
CA ILE A 192 -2.45 -0.49 -31.05
C ILE A 192 -3.87 -0.46 -31.57
N TYR A 193 -4.12 -1.19 -32.64
CA TYR A 193 -5.46 -1.42 -33.18
C TYR A 193 -5.71 -2.93 -33.25
N MET A 194 -6.90 -3.31 -32.78
CA MET A 194 -7.41 -4.68 -32.90
C MET A 194 -8.49 -4.69 -33.98
N ASN A 195 -8.34 -5.51 -35.00
CA ASN A 195 -9.24 -5.69 -36.14
C ASN A 195 -9.91 -7.05 -36.08
#